data_df3b37f50c3292ae0dd52c41dbe0fdda
#
_entry.id   df3b37f50c3292ae0dd52c41dbe0fdda
#
_cell.length_a   1.000
_cell.length_b   1.000
_cell.length_c   1.000
_cell.angle_alpha   90.00
_cell.angle_beta   90.00
_cell.angle_gamma   90.00
#
_symmetry.space_group_name_H-M   'P 1'
#
loop_
_entity.id
_entity.type
_entity.pdbx_description
1 polymer ?
#
loop_
_entity_poly.entity_id
_entity_poly.type
_entity_poly.pdbx_seq_one_letter_code
_entity_poly.pdbx_strand_id
1 'polypeptide(L)'
;MVAPGGQTLAGHVQSGSLNTIRNGDWDVVVMQDQSQRPSFGPSYVFYNILPDVLALKEAIRSTNPCTLPLFFMTWGKRDGDSQNCGNHETFCSFDGVQNMLTPAYLSMAS
;
A
#
# COMPACT_ATOMS: atom_id res chain seq x y z
N MET A 1 11.73 -12.85 -0.38
CA MET A 1 10.95 -11.61 -0.68
C MET A 1 9.83 -11.95 -1.66
N VAL A 2 8.61 -11.47 -1.40
CA VAL A 2 7.46 -11.64 -2.28
C VAL A 2 7.11 -10.27 -2.86
N ALA A 3 7.56 -10.00 -4.07
CA ALA A 3 7.42 -8.68 -4.70
C ALA A 3 7.20 -8.76 -6.22
N PRO A 4 6.10 -9.41 -6.68
CA PRO A 4 5.78 -9.41 -8.11
C PRO A 4 5.46 -7.99 -8.59
N GLY A 5 5.86 -7.66 -9.81
CA GLY A 5 5.62 -6.34 -10.40
C GLY A 5 4.13 -6.02 -10.49
N GLY A 6 3.76 -4.79 -10.15
CA GLY A 6 2.36 -4.33 -10.22
C GLY A 6 1.41 -4.93 -9.20
N GLN A 7 1.91 -5.68 -8.22
CA GLN A 7 1.07 -6.33 -7.22
C GLN A 7 0.45 -5.32 -6.26
N THR A 8 -0.79 -5.60 -5.86
CA THR A 8 -1.53 -4.84 -4.85
C THR A 8 -1.47 -5.54 -3.49
N LEU A 9 -1.78 -4.82 -2.42
CA LEU A 9 -1.95 -5.43 -1.10
C LEU A 9 -3.09 -6.46 -1.11
N ALA A 10 -4.17 -6.19 -1.83
CA ALA A 10 -5.24 -7.18 -2.05
C ALA A 10 -4.71 -8.45 -2.72
N GLY A 11 -3.87 -8.31 -3.74
CA GLY A 11 -3.22 -9.43 -4.41
C GLY A 11 -2.34 -10.24 -3.46
N HIS A 12 -1.61 -9.59 -2.57
CA HIS A 12 -0.83 -10.28 -1.55
C HIS A 12 -1.69 -11.07 -0.57
N VAL A 13 -2.80 -10.51 -0.12
CA VAL A 13 -3.74 -11.23 0.75
C VAL A 13 -4.28 -12.49 0.08
N GLN A 14 -4.57 -12.41 -1.22
CA GLN A 14 -5.14 -13.52 -2.01
C GLN A 14 -4.11 -14.55 -2.45
N SER A 15 -2.84 -14.18 -2.62
CA SER A 15 -1.80 -15.03 -3.24
C SER A 15 -0.93 -15.81 -2.27
N GLY A 16 -1.23 -15.80 -0.98
CA GLY A 16 -0.50 -16.60 0.01
C GLY A 16 0.62 -15.85 0.74
N SER A 17 0.74 -14.54 0.60
CA SER A 17 1.68 -13.74 1.41
C SER A 17 1.36 -13.80 2.90
N LEU A 18 0.09 -14.00 3.27
CA LEU A 18 -0.31 -14.24 4.65
C LEU A 18 0.37 -15.48 5.23
N ASN A 19 0.48 -16.56 4.44
CA ASN A 19 1.17 -17.77 4.86
C ASN A 19 2.66 -17.55 5.03
N THR A 20 3.29 -16.77 4.15
CA THR A 20 4.69 -16.38 4.27
C THR A 20 4.93 -15.62 5.58
N ILE A 21 4.06 -14.69 5.92
CA ILE A 21 4.12 -13.95 7.19
C ILE A 21 3.98 -14.91 8.37
N ARG A 22 2.97 -15.77 8.35
CA ARG A 22 2.66 -16.68 9.46
C ARG A 22 3.70 -17.76 9.69
N ASN A 23 4.40 -18.20 8.64
CA ASN A 23 5.37 -19.29 8.70
C ASN A 23 6.80 -18.83 8.94
N GLY A 24 7.03 -17.51 9.01
CA GLY A 24 8.34 -16.93 9.28
C GLY A 24 8.45 -16.37 10.71
N ASP A 25 9.67 -16.03 11.09
CA ASP A 25 9.98 -15.28 12.30
C ASP A 25 10.67 -13.98 11.86
N TRP A 26 9.85 -12.96 11.66
CA TRP A 26 10.27 -11.70 11.04
C TRP A 26 10.45 -10.62 12.09
N ASP A 27 11.55 -9.87 12.01
CA ASP A 27 11.74 -8.65 12.81
C ASP A 27 10.95 -7.49 12.22
N VAL A 28 10.90 -7.41 10.90
CA VAL A 28 10.22 -6.35 10.15
C VAL A 28 9.51 -6.95 8.95
N VAL A 29 8.28 -6.50 8.70
CA VAL A 29 7.54 -6.78 7.46
C VAL A 29 7.29 -5.46 6.76
N VAL A 30 7.86 -5.29 5.56
CA VAL A 30 7.69 -4.10 4.74
C VAL A 30 6.58 -4.35 3.73
N MET A 31 5.62 -3.43 3.69
CA MET A 31 4.46 -3.49 2.81
C MET A 31 4.44 -2.31 1.85
N GLN A 32 4.08 -2.59 0.61
CA GLN A 32 3.92 -1.58 -0.44
C GLN A 32 2.73 -1.94 -1.31
N ASP A 33 1.87 -0.98 -1.60
CA ASP A 33 0.80 -1.16 -2.58
C ASP A 33 1.28 -0.81 -3.99
N GLN A 34 0.46 -1.10 -4.98
CA GLN A 34 0.68 -0.70 -6.36
C GLN A 34 0.81 0.85 -6.42
N SER A 35 1.67 1.34 -7.29
CA SER A 35 2.16 2.72 -7.25
C SER A 35 1.08 3.80 -7.32
N GLN A 36 -0.04 3.55 -8.01
CA GLN A 36 -1.08 4.55 -8.27
C GLN A 36 -2.25 4.49 -7.27
N ARG A 37 -2.60 3.30 -6.79
CA ARG A 37 -3.82 3.08 -6.01
C ARG A 37 -3.95 3.99 -4.79
N PRO A 38 -2.90 4.19 -3.97
CA PRO A 38 -3.06 5.06 -2.80
C PRO A 38 -3.32 6.53 -3.15
N SER A 39 -3.08 6.95 -4.39
CA SER A 39 -3.37 8.32 -4.83
C SER A 39 -4.82 8.57 -5.24
N PHE A 40 -5.67 7.55 -5.24
CA PHE A 40 -7.05 7.66 -5.73
C PHE A 40 -8.02 8.31 -4.74
N GLY A 41 -7.53 8.75 -3.59
CA GLY A 41 -8.30 9.53 -2.63
C GLY A 41 -8.68 8.78 -1.37
N PRO A 42 -9.09 9.52 -0.30
CA PRO A 42 -9.36 8.92 1.00
C PRO A 42 -10.46 7.86 0.99
N SER A 43 -11.53 8.07 0.23
CA SER A 43 -12.61 7.08 0.14
C SER A 43 -12.16 5.79 -0.53
N TYR A 44 -11.38 5.91 -1.60
CA TYR A 44 -10.81 4.74 -2.27
C TYR A 44 -9.89 3.95 -1.33
N VAL A 45 -9.02 4.64 -0.62
CA VAL A 45 -8.09 4.02 0.36
C VAL A 45 -8.89 3.31 1.44
N PHE A 46 -9.90 3.95 2.00
CA PHE A 46 -10.73 3.39 3.07
C PHE A 46 -11.43 2.09 2.65
N TYR A 47 -12.06 2.07 1.48
CA TYR A 47 -12.86 0.93 1.04
C TYR A 47 -12.07 -0.15 0.31
N ASN A 48 -10.96 0.19 -0.35
CA ASN A 48 -10.26 -0.72 -1.25
C ASN A 48 -8.84 -1.10 -0.82
N ILE A 49 -8.25 -0.39 0.13
CA ILE A 49 -6.87 -0.65 0.57
C ILE A 49 -6.82 -1.00 2.06
N LEU A 50 -7.45 -0.23 2.93
CA LEU A 50 -7.38 -0.45 4.38
C LEU A 50 -7.85 -1.85 4.83
N PRO A 51 -8.87 -2.47 4.24
CA PRO A 51 -9.23 -3.84 4.64
C PRO A 51 -8.08 -4.84 4.47
N ASP A 52 -7.30 -4.72 3.40
CA ASP A 52 -6.15 -5.58 3.15
C ASP A 52 -4.97 -5.25 4.07
N VAL A 53 -4.77 -3.97 4.36
CA VAL A 53 -3.79 -3.52 5.37
C VAL A 53 -4.10 -4.13 6.72
N LEU A 54 -5.36 -4.12 7.14
CA LEU A 54 -5.78 -4.69 8.41
C LEU A 54 -5.57 -6.21 8.44
N ALA A 55 -5.86 -6.91 7.35
CA ALA A 55 -5.62 -8.35 7.25
C ALA A 55 -4.13 -8.69 7.38
N LEU A 56 -3.26 -7.93 6.73
CA LEU A 56 -1.81 -8.12 6.82
C LEU A 56 -1.29 -7.79 8.23
N LYS A 57 -1.72 -6.70 8.82
CA LYS A 57 -1.35 -6.33 10.20
C LYS A 57 -1.80 -7.38 11.21
N GLU A 58 -3.00 -7.94 11.04
CA GLU A 58 -3.50 -9.00 11.91
C GLU A 58 -2.66 -10.27 11.80
N ALA A 59 -2.28 -10.66 10.59
CA ALA A 59 -1.40 -11.80 10.36
C ALA A 59 -0.03 -11.59 11.03
N ILE A 60 0.54 -10.39 10.94
CA ILE A 60 1.81 -10.03 11.59
C ILE A 60 1.67 -10.12 13.10
N ARG A 61 0.65 -9.48 13.66
CA ARG A 61 0.43 -9.41 15.11
C ARG A 61 0.18 -10.78 15.73
N SER A 62 -0.62 -11.61 15.06
CA SER A 62 -0.96 -12.95 15.56
C SER A 62 0.21 -13.92 15.49
N THR A 63 1.18 -13.69 14.62
CA THR A 63 2.37 -14.53 14.48
C THR A 63 3.45 -14.12 15.49
N ASN A 64 3.80 -12.86 15.54
CA ASN A 64 4.78 -12.32 16.48
C ASN A 64 4.46 -10.85 16.76
N PRO A 65 3.96 -10.52 17.98
CA PRO A 65 3.61 -9.13 18.31
C PRO A 65 4.79 -8.18 18.33
N CYS A 66 6.03 -8.68 18.35
CA CYS A 66 7.23 -7.85 18.29
C CYS A 66 7.66 -7.51 16.87
N THR A 67 7.09 -8.13 15.84
CA THR A 67 7.37 -7.80 14.45
C THR A 67 6.87 -6.40 14.12
N LEU A 68 7.74 -5.57 13.53
CA LEU A 68 7.41 -4.19 13.15
C LEU A 68 6.84 -4.15 11.73
N PRO A 69 5.58 -3.75 11.54
CA PRO A 69 5.05 -3.47 10.21
C PRO A 69 5.51 -2.09 9.73
N LEU A 70 6.08 -2.02 8.55
CA LEU A 70 6.49 -0.78 7.91
C LEU A 70 5.83 -0.65 6.55
N PHE A 71 5.57 0.58 6.12
CA PHE A 71 5.07 0.86 4.79
C PHE A 71 6.14 1.57 3.97
N PHE A 72 6.41 1.04 2.79
CA PHE A 72 7.24 1.70 1.80
C PHE A 72 6.34 2.58 0.93
N MET A 73 6.42 3.89 1.14
CA MET A 73 5.58 4.84 0.41
C MET A 73 6.03 4.93 -1.05
N THR A 74 5.09 4.73 -1.96
CA THR A 74 5.32 5.02 -3.37
C THR A 74 5.35 6.53 -3.61
N TRP A 75 5.78 6.95 -4.79
CA TRP A 75 5.96 8.37 -5.10
C TRP A 75 5.26 8.72 -6.41
N GLY A 76 4.97 10.00 -6.59
CA GLY A 76 4.46 10.53 -7.83
C GLY A 76 5.51 10.43 -8.95
N LYS A 77 5.04 10.21 -10.18
CA LYS A 77 5.90 10.31 -11.34
C LYS A 77 6.21 11.78 -11.64
N ARG A 78 7.35 12.04 -12.26
CA ARG A 78 7.81 13.41 -12.56
C ARG A 78 6.72 14.29 -13.18
N ASP A 79 5.99 13.75 -14.15
CA ASP A 79 4.97 14.48 -14.91
C ASP A 79 3.53 14.08 -14.52
N GLY A 80 3.36 13.47 -13.35
CA GLY A 80 2.08 13.00 -12.86
C GLY A 80 1.69 11.62 -13.39
N ASP A 81 0.42 11.28 -13.21
CA ASP A 81 -0.18 10.03 -13.68
C ASP A 81 -0.91 10.28 -14.99
N SER A 82 -0.24 10.03 -16.10
CA SER A 82 -0.77 10.29 -17.44
C SER A 82 -2.03 9.47 -17.77
N GLN A 83 -2.20 8.32 -17.14
CA GLN A 83 -3.39 7.49 -17.36
C GLN A 83 -4.65 8.09 -16.73
N ASN A 84 -4.50 8.78 -15.61
CA ASN A 84 -5.61 9.34 -14.83
C ASN A 84 -5.72 10.87 -14.92
N CYS A 85 -4.75 11.55 -15.54
CA CYS A 85 -4.75 13.01 -15.67
C CYS A 85 -6.04 13.57 -16.31
N GLY A 86 -6.60 12.85 -17.29
CA GLY A 86 -7.86 13.24 -17.93
C GLY A 86 -9.07 13.15 -17.01
N ASN A 87 -8.99 12.44 -15.91
CA ASN A 87 -10.10 12.27 -14.96
C ASN A 87 -10.15 13.38 -13.91
N HIS A 88 -8.98 13.87 -13.48
CA HIS A 88 -8.88 14.96 -12.52
C HIS A 88 -7.49 15.60 -12.60
N GLU A 89 -7.45 16.93 -12.46
CA GLU A 89 -6.22 17.72 -12.57
C GLU A 89 -5.14 17.31 -11.54
N THR A 90 -5.53 16.77 -10.38
CA THR A 90 -4.63 16.26 -9.36
C THR A 90 -3.62 15.26 -9.93
N PHE A 91 -4.02 14.46 -10.92
CA PHE A 91 -3.15 13.45 -11.52
C PHE A 91 -2.22 14.00 -12.59
N CYS A 92 -2.30 15.28 -12.92
CA CYS A 92 -1.54 15.88 -14.02
C CYS A 92 -0.15 16.38 -13.61
N SER A 93 0.21 16.32 -12.33
CA SER A 93 1.50 16.79 -11.83
C SER A 93 2.07 15.85 -10.76
N PHE A 94 3.38 15.94 -10.56
CA PHE A 94 4.04 15.23 -9.45
C PHE A 94 3.45 15.65 -8.10
N ASP A 95 3.35 16.96 -7.86
CA ASP A 95 2.85 17.46 -6.57
C ASP A 95 1.42 17.03 -6.30
N GLY A 96 0.56 17.05 -7.30
CA GLY A 96 -0.82 16.62 -7.18
C GLY A 96 -0.92 15.16 -6.75
N VAL A 97 -0.18 14.27 -7.40
CA VAL A 97 -0.14 12.85 -7.05
C VAL A 97 0.50 12.64 -5.67
N GLN A 98 1.63 13.28 -5.41
CA GLN A 98 2.35 13.13 -4.15
C GLN A 98 1.52 13.60 -2.95
N ASN A 99 0.76 14.69 -3.12
CA ASN A 99 -0.14 15.21 -2.09
C ASN A 99 -1.30 14.26 -1.75
N MET A 100 -1.61 13.33 -2.64
CA MET A 100 -2.59 12.26 -2.38
C MET A 100 -1.94 11.02 -1.76
N LEU A 101 -0.72 10.68 -2.17
CA LEU A 101 0.00 9.51 -1.67
C LEU A 101 0.39 9.63 -0.20
N THR A 102 0.93 10.76 0.20
CA THR A 102 1.46 10.96 1.55
C THR A 102 0.41 10.72 2.63
N PRO A 103 -0.78 11.36 2.59
CA PRO A 103 -1.79 11.11 3.62
C PRO A 103 -2.35 9.68 3.56
N ALA A 104 -2.39 9.06 2.38
CA ALA A 104 -2.82 7.67 2.24
C ALA A 104 -1.91 6.71 3.03
N TYR A 105 -0.60 6.82 2.83
CA TYR A 105 0.36 5.99 3.55
C TYR A 105 0.40 6.28 5.05
N LEU A 106 0.26 7.52 5.45
CA LEU A 106 0.12 7.86 6.87
C LEU A 106 -1.12 7.20 7.49
N SER A 107 -2.21 7.17 6.75
CA SER A 107 -3.44 6.48 7.17
C SER A 107 -3.24 4.97 7.29
N MET A 108 -2.53 4.35 6.36
CA MET A 108 -2.22 2.91 6.42
C MET A 108 -1.35 2.58 7.63
N ALA A 109 -0.41 3.44 7.98
CA ALA A 109 0.55 3.22 9.06
C ALA A 109 -0.05 3.46 10.45
N SER A 110 -1.13 4.20 10.55
CA SER A 110 -1.80 4.46 11.83
C SER A 110 -2.74 3.32 12.31
#